data_b0e8571e302cd9ffa74ba3edbb249606
#
_entry.id   b0e8571e302cd9ffa74ba3edbb249606
#
_cell.length_a   1.000
_cell.length_b   1.000
_cell.length_c   1.000
_cell.angle_alpha   90.00
_cell.angle_beta   90.00
_cell.angle_gamma   90.00
#
_symmetry.space_group_name_H-M   'P 1'
#
loop_
_entity.id
_entity.type
_entity.pdbx_description
1 polymer ?
#
loop_
_entity_poly.entity_id
_entity_poly.type
_entity_poly.pdbx_seq_one_letter_code
_entity_poly.pdbx_strand_id
1 'polypeptide(L)'
;MIIKNIFILILFFCYSFSQDYLWPVQASKEITAVFGEERPGRYHTGIDVRTFGEIGYKLIAIDDGYISRIRTSSKGYGKTIYLKLNDGNTAVYAHLDHFTPELDNLVNALHQHYGKYTIDHKLEPNDHPVTKGDIIGYSGDTGGVSGPHLHFEIRNADGQP
;
A
#
# COMPACT_ATOMS: atom_id res chain seq x y z
N MET A 1 42.29 51.12 -12.11
CA MET A 1 40.94 50.78 -11.60
C MET A 1 40.81 49.24 -11.65
N ILE A 2 41.00 48.58 -10.52
CA ILE A 2 41.06 47.10 -10.43
C ILE A 2 39.63 46.63 -10.09
N ILE A 3 38.99 45.95 -11.04
CA ILE A 3 37.67 45.30 -10.82
C ILE A 3 37.91 43.98 -10.08
N LYS A 4 37.55 43.91 -8.80
CA LYS A 4 37.54 42.68 -8.03
C LYS A 4 36.36 41.82 -8.45
N ASN A 5 36.61 40.74 -9.17
CA ASN A 5 35.60 39.72 -9.43
C ASN A 5 35.22 39.02 -8.11
N ILE A 6 34.01 39.26 -7.62
CA ILE A 6 33.44 38.51 -6.50
C ILE A 6 32.82 37.23 -7.06
N PHE A 7 33.47 36.10 -6.78
CA PHE A 7 32.89 34.77 -7.04
C PHE A 7 31.91 34.45 -5.90
N ILE A 8 30.61 34.45 -6.22
CA ILE A 8 29.58 33.98 -5.29
C ILE A 8 29.50 32.46 -5.44
N LEU A 9 30.01 31.73 -4.44
CA LEU A 9 29.88 30.29 -4.34
C LEU A 9 28.47 29.96 -3.80
N ILE A 10 27.55 29.53 -4.69
CA ILE A 10 26.23 29.06 -4.30
C ILE A 10 26.37 27.60 -3.85
N LEU A 11 26.35 27.37 -2.52
CA LEU A 11 26.27 26.04 -1.94
C LEU A 11 24.82 25.52 -2.08
N PHE A 12 24.59 24.59 -3.02
CA PHE A 12 23.38 23.80 -3.05
C PHE A 12 23.39 22.78 -1.90
N PHE A 13 22.63 23.07 -0.83
CA PHE A 13 22.32 22.07 0.16
C PHE A 13 21.29 21.09 -0.42
N CYS A 14 21.76 19.91 -0.83
CA CYS A 14 20.88 18.79 -1.17
C CYS A 14 20.33 18.20 0.14
N TYR A 15 19.12 18.57 0.53
CA TYR A 15 18.42 17.88 1.62
C TYR A 15 17.98 16.50 1.12
N SER A 16 18.70 15.46 1.51
CA SER A 16 18.20 14.08 1.39
C SER A 16 17.14 13.88 2.48
N PHE A 17 15.87 13.92 2.11
CA PHE A 17 14.81 13.43 2.97
C PHE A 17 14.90 11.90 2.96
N SER A 18 15.30 11.31 4.08
CA SER A 18 15.13 9.87 4.32
C SER A 18 13.62 9.61 4.42
N GLN A 19 13.06 8.76 3.56
CA GLN A 19 11.70 8.29 3.71
C GLN A 19 11.66 7.30 4.88
N ASP A 20 10.96 7.68 5.94
CA ASP A 20 10.79 6.87 7.14
C ASP A 20 9.36 6.28 7.15
N TYR A 21 9.12 5.30 6.28
CA TYR A 21 7.84 4.58 6.24
C TYR A 21 7.64 3.78 7.53
N LEU A 22 6.41 3.79 8.03
CA LEU A 22 6.00 2.89 9.10
C LEU A 22 5.92 1.44 8.59
N TRP A 23 6.05 0.48 9.50
CA TRP A 23 5.80 -0.92 9.18
C TRP A 23 4.29 -1.15 8.97
N PRO A 24 3.86 -1.84 7.88
CA PRO A 24 2.47 -1.78 7.40
C PRO A 24 1.44 -2.54 8.25
N VAL A 25 1.87 -3.44 9.14
CA VAL A 25 0.97 -4.31 9.91
C VAL A 25 1.37 -4.40 11.38
N GLN A 26 0.37 -4.38 12.26
CA GLN A 26 0.58 -4.52 13.71
C GLN A 26 0.53 -6.00 14.15
N ALA A 27 1.29 -6.87 13.48
CA ALA A 27 1.43 -8.27 13.81
C ALA A 27 2.89 -8.62 14.16
N SER A 28 3.71 -8.76 13.14
CA SER A 28 5.14 -9.06 13.28
C SER A 28 5.97 -8.23 12.31
N LYS A 29 7.30 -8.26 12.46
CA LYS A 29 8.26 -7.76 11.46
C LYS A 29 8.91 -8.90 10.68
N GLU A 30 8.40 -10.13 10.81
CA GLU A 30 8.93 -11.31 10.17
C GLU A 30 8.43 -11.40 8.72
N ILE A 31 9.36 -11.44 7.77
CA ILE A 31 9.08 -11.62 6.35
C ILE A 31 9.13 -13.11 6.06
N THR A 32 8.06 -13.67 5.50
CA THR A 32 7.93 -15.09 5.14
C THR A 32 8.19 -15.36 3.67
N ALA A 33 8.09 -14.34 2.80
CA ALA A 33 8.49 -14.40 1.40
C ALA A 33 8.99 -13.03 0.93
N VAL A 34 10.01 -13.02 0.06
CA VAL A 34 10.70 -11.81 -0.37
C VAL A 34 10.29 -11.39 -1.78
N PHE A 35 10.56 -10.12 -2.11
CA PHE A 35 10.43 -9.61 -3.47
C PHE A 35 11.33 -10.39 -4.44
N GLY A 36 10.81 -10.67 -5.65
CA GLY A 36 11.54 -11.41 -6.68
C GLY A 36 11.61 -12.93 -6.49
N GLU A 37 11.01 -13.49 -5.43
CA GLU A 37 10.90 -14.93 -5.24
C GLU A 37 10.16 -15.57 -6.42
N GLU A 38 10.73 -16.63 -6.99
CA GLU A 38 10.14 -17.34 -8.12
C GLU A 38 8.89 -18.10 -7.69
N ARG A 39 7.80 -17.91 -8.44
CA ARG A 39 6.52 -18.59 -8.27
C ARG A 39 6.05 -19.14 -9.61
N PRO A 40 5.19 -20.16 -9.67
CA PRO A 40 4.72 -20.70 -10.94
C PRO A 40 4.16 -19.61 -11.89
N GLY A 41 4.89 -19.35 -12.99
CA GLY A 41 4.52 -18.39 -14.02
C GLY A 41 4.66 -16.90 -13.69
N ARG A 42 5.28 -16.54 -12.55
CA ARG A 42 5.50 -15.14 -12.13
C ARG A 42 6.60 -15.01 -11.08
N TYR A 43 7.01 -13.79 -10.82
CA TYR A 43 7.80 -13.44 -9.64
C TYR A 43 6.91 -12.80 -8.58
N HIS A 44 7.33 -12.91 -7.32
CA HIS A 44 6.68 -12.24 -6.20
C HIS A 44 6.95 -10.74 -6.27
N THR A 45 5.88 -9.93 -6.27
CA THR A 45 5.95 -8.48 -6.51
C THR A 45 6.05 -7.64 -5.23
N GLY A 46 6.19 -8.29 -4.08
CA GLY A 46 6.28 -7.63 -2.78
C GLY A 46 6.95 -8.49 -1.74
N ILE A 47 6.61 -8.24 -0.49
CA ILE A 47 6.98 -9.08 0.65
C ILE A 47 5.71 -9.66 1.28
N ASP A 48 5.81 -10.88 1.82
CA ASP A 48 4.76 -11.47 2.65
C ASP A 48 5.16 -11.35 4.11
N VAL A 49 4.31 -10.73 4.94
CA VAL A 49 4.55 -10.51 6.36
C VAL A 49 3.71 -11.49 7.17
N ARG A 50 4.36 -12.15 8.13
CA ARG A 50 3.73 -13.14 9.00
C ARG A 50 2.62 -12.53 9.86
N THR A 51 1.45 -13.20 9.88
CA THR A 51 0.32 -12.91 10.79
C THR A 51 -0.01 -14.12 11.68
N PHE A 52 0.95 -15.05 11.89
CA PHE A 52 0.84 -16.22 12.76
C PHE A 52 -0.33 -17.17 12.44
N GLY A 53 -0.82 -17.18 11.20
CA GLY A 53 -1.98 -17.96 10.79
C GLY A 53 -3.33 -17.34 11.19
N GLU A 54 -3.32 -16.10 11.68
CA GLU A 54 -4.51 -15.37 12.14
C GLU A 54 -4.87 -14.24 11.18
N ILE A 55 -6.14 -13.89 11.13
CA ILE A 55 -6.69 -12.71 10.43
C ILE A 55 -6.95 -11.57 11.42
N GLY A 56 -7.21 -10.36 10.91
CA GLY A 56 -7.70 -9.24 11.72
C GLY A 56 -6.62 -8.36 12.36
N TYR A 57 -5.35 -8.53 12.03
CA TYR A 57 -4.31 -7.57 12.46
C TYR A 57 -4.48 -6.24 11.73
N LYS A 58 -4.35 -5.15 12.48
CA LYS A 58 -4.47 -3.80 11.94
C LYS A 58 -3.41 -3.52 10.90
N LEU A 59 -3.84 -3.05 9.74
CA LEU A 59 -3.01 -2.50 8.68
C LEU A 59 -3.03 -0.98 8.80
N ILE A 60 -1.85 -0.36 8.76
CA ILE A 60 -1.72 1.08 8.94
C ILE A 60 -1.15 1.74 7.69
N ALA A 61 -1.54 2.99 7.45
CA ALA A 61 -0.93 3.82 6.44
C ALA A 61 0.55 4.04 6.78
N ILE A 62 1.45 3.65 5.87
CA ILE A 62 2.90 3.77 6.11
C ILE A 62 3.39 5.20 6.06
N ASP A 63 2.65 6.09 5.42
CA ASP A 63 2.89 7.53 5.34
C ASP A 63 1.60 8.26 4.96
N ASP A 64 1.63 9.59 4.94
CA ASP A 64 0.53 10.45 4.51
C ASP A 64 0.19 10.22 3.03
N GLY A 65 -1.10 10.27 2.70
CA GLY A 65 -1.56 10.08 1.34
C GLY A 65 -3.08 9.96 1.23
N TYR A 66 -3.55 9.18 0.27
CA TYR A 66 -4.97 8.88 0.11
C TYR A 66 -5.17 7.48 -0.49
N ILE A 67 -6.29 6.85 -0.18
CA ILE A 67 -6.67 5.58 -0.80
C ILE A 67 -7.13 5.85 -2.23
N SER A 68 -6.28 5.50 -3.19
CA SER A 68 -6.50 5.79 -4.61
C SER A 68 -7.27 4.70 -5.35
N ARG A 69 -7.31 3.49 -4.78
CA ARG A 69 -7.99 2.35 -5.40
C ARG A 69 -8.28 1.27 -4.39
N ILE A 70 -9.46 0.68 -4.48
CA ILE A 70 -9.86 -0.53 -3.76
C ILE A 70 -10.25 -1.62 -4.75
N ARG A 71 -9.94 -2.87 -4.41
CA ARG A 71 -10.31 -4.03 -5.22
C ARG A 71 -10.82 -5.15 -4.36
N THR A 72 -11.75 -5.93 -4.93
CA THR A 72 -12.14 -7.23 -4.39
C THR A 72 -12.07 -8.27 -5.51
N SER A 73 -11.56 -9.45 -5.21
CA SER A 73 -11.48 -10.58 -6.13
C SER A 73 -11.44 -11.89 -5.36
N SER A 74 -12.01 -12.95 -5.91
CA SER A 74 -11.86 -14.31 -5.36
C SER A 74 -10.50 -14.96 -5.72
N LYS A 75 -9.66 -14.28 -6.50
CA LYS A 75 -8.35 -14.76 -6.96
C LYS A 75 -7.29 -13.67 -6.80
N GLY A 76 -6.02 -14.05 -6.91
CA GLY A 76 -4.89 -13.13 -6.85
C GLY A 76 -4.85 -12.39 -5.51
N TYR A 77 -4.84 -11.07 -5.52
CA TYR A 77 -4.69 -10.22 -4.32
C TYR A 77 -5.91 -10.17 -3.38
N GLY A 78 -7.04 -10.76 -3.76
CA GLY A 78 -8.24 -10.73 -2.91
C GLY A 78 -8.78 -9.32 -2.70
N LYS A 79 -9.08 -8.98 -1.44
CA LYS A 79 -9.37 -7.60 -1.02
C LYS A 79 -8.05 -6.83 -0.93
N THR A 80 -7.99 -5.67 -1.58
CA THR A 80 -6.74 -4.93 -1.78
C THR A 80 -6.97 -3.43 -1.66
N ILE A 81 -6.06 -2.76 -0.97
CA ILE A 81 -5.95 -1.29 -0.89
C ILE A 81 -4.71 -0.83 -1.65
N TYR A 82 -4.85 0.24 -2.41
CA TYR A 82 -3.77 1.00 -3.00
C TYR A 82 -3.74 2.38 -2.35
N LEU A 83 -2.73 2.64 -1.54
CA LEU A 83 -2.50 3.91 -0.88
C LEU A 83 -1.48 4.72 -1.70
N LYS A 84 -1.94 5.79 -2.33
CA LYS A 84 -1.09 6.75 -3.02
C LYS A 84 -0.45 7.67 -1.99
N LEU A 85 0.86 7.67 -1.92
CA LEU A 85 1.65 8.45 -0.98
C LEU A 85 1.97 9.83 -1.54
N ASN A 86 2.23 10.80 -0.66
CA ASN A 86 2.57 12.17 -1.04
C ASN A 86 3.91 12.28 -1.78
N ASP A 87 4.80 11.30 -1.63
CA ASP A 87 6.08 11.22 -2.34
C ASP A 87 5.98 10.70 -3.79
N GLY A 88 4.76 10.32 -4.20
CA GLY A 88 4.48 9.79 -5.54
C GLY A 88 4.51 8.26 -5.66
N ASN A 89 4.92 7.54 -4.63
CA ASN A 89 4.85 6.08 -4.59
C ASN A 89 3.44 5.59 -4.29
N THR A 90 3.21 4.28 -4.42
CA THR A 90 1.94 3.63 -4.07
C THR A 90 2.23 2.41 -3.21
N ALA A 91 1.72 2.39 -1.99
CA ALA A 91 1.73 1.20 -1.15
C ALA A 91 0.52 0.32 -1.45
N VAL A 92 0.74 -0.99 -1.64
CA VAL A 92 -0.31 -1.98 -1.92
C VAL A 92 -0.39 -2.95 -0.75
N TYR A 93 -1.60 -3.09 -0.21
CA TYR A 93 -1.92 -4.02 0.87
C TYR A 93 -2.90 -5.04 0.32
N ALA A 94 -2.53 -6.32 0.29
CA ALA A 94 -3.36 -7.37 -0.27
C ALA A 94 -3.71 -8.46 0.74
N HIS A 95 -4.66 -9.30 0.35
CA HIS A 95 -5.22 -10.40 1.13
C HIS A 95 -5.96 -9.97 2.39
N LEU A 96 -6.55 -8.75 2.39
CA LEU A 96 -7.29 -8.22 3.54
C LEU A 96 -8.48 -9.13 3.89
N ASP A 97 -8.80 -9.20 5.18
CA ASP A 97 -10.05 -9.76 5.66
C ASP A 97 -11.20 -8.77 5.44
N HIS A 98 -11.03 -7.53 5.92
CA HIS A 98 -11.98 -6.44 5.71
C HIS A 98 -11.25 -5.09 5.67
N PHE A 99 -11.95 -4.09 5.14
CA PHE A 99 -11.51 -2.71 5.11
C PHE A 99 -11.91 -1.98 6.42
N THR A 100 -11.73 -0.68 6.50
CA THR A 100 -12.38 0.12 7.54
C THR A 100 -13.90 0.13 7.31
N PRO A 101 -14.73 0.38 8.33
CA PRO A 101 -16.20 0.41 8.18
C PRO A 101 -16.69 1.33 7.05
N GLU A 102 -16.01 2.45 6.84
CA GLU A 102 -16.35 3.40 5.79
C GLU A 102 -16.11 2.81 4.39
N LEU A 103 -14.94 2.21 4.18
CA LEU A 103 -14.59 1.55 2.91
C LEU A 103 -15.42 0.28 2.68
N ASP A 104 -15.72 -0.48 3.73
CA ASP A 104 -16.61 -1.65 3.62
C ASP A 104 -18.02 -1.24 3.17
N ASN A 105 -18.56 -0.14 3.68
CA ASN A 105 -19.85 0.40 3.24
C ASN A 105 -19.82 0.78 1.75
N LEU A 106 -18.76 1.46 1.30
CA LEU A 106 -18.56 1.78 -0.11
C LEU A 106 -18.48 0.52 -0.97
N VAL A 107 -17.67 -0.47 -0.58
CA VAL A 107 -17.50 -1.73 -1.30
C VAL A 107 -18.82 -2.50 -1.38
N ASN A 108 -19.59 -2.56 -0.29
CA ASN A 108 -20.91 -3.20 -0.26
C ASN A 108 -21.88 -2.52 -1.21
N ALA A 109 -21.91 -1.19 -1.25
CA ALA A 109 -22.74 -0.43 -2.19
C ALA A 109 -22.34 -0.72 -3.65
N LEU A 110 -21.05 -0.80 -3.94
CA LEU A 110 -20.53 -1.16 -5.26
C LEU A 110 -20.90 -2.61 -5.64
N HIS A 111 -20.80 -3.56 -4.70
CA HIS A 111 -21.22 -4.96 -4.92
C HIS A 111 -22.71 -5.03 -5.28
N GLN A 112 -23.56 -4.30 -4.55
CA GLN A 112 -25.00 -4.24 -4.82
C GLN A 112 -25.29 -3.59 -6.18
N HIS A 113 -24.64 -2.47 -6.48
CA HIS A 113 -24.85 -1.75 -7.73
C HIS A 113 -24.46 -2.57 -8.96
N TYR A 114 -23.31 -3.26 -8.91
CA TYR A 114 -22.82 -4.04 -10.05
C TYR A 114 -23.28 -5.50 -10.06
N GLY A 115 -23.92 -5.99 -9.00
CA GLY A 115 -24.37 -7.38 -8.86
C GLY A 115 -23.24 -8.42 -8.94
N LYS A 116 -22.01 -8.05 -8.54
CA LYS A 116 -20.82 -8.92 -8.61
C LYS A 116 -19.85 -8.67 -7.47
N TYR A 117 -19.14 -9.73 -7.06
CA TYR A 117 -18.11 -9.64 -6.03
C TYR A 117 -16.84 -8.92 -6.51
N THR A 118 -16.42 -9.16 -7.75
CA THR A 118 -15.19 -8.55 -8.28
C THR A 118 -15.39 -7.07 -8.57
N ILE A 119 -14.74 -6.24 -7.80
CA ILE A 119 -14.72 -4.77 -7.92
C ILE A 119 -13.30 -4.30 -8.19
N ASP A 120 -13.19 -3.25 -8.98
CA ASP A 120 -11.96 -2.48 -9.22
C ASP A 120 -12.38 -1.01 -9.31
N HIS A 121 -12.25 -0.29 -8.20
CA HIS A 121 -12.77 1.06 -8.06
C HIS A 121 -11.65 2.03 -7.71
N LYS A 122 -11.54 3.10 -8.51
CA LYS A 122 -10.61 4.20 -8.27
C LYS A 122 -11.30 5.30 -7.47
N LEU A 123 -10.55 5.95 -6.63
CA LEU A 123 -10.97 7.05 -5.75
C LEU A 123 -10.13 8.29 -6.08
N GLU A 124 -10.74 9.44 -5.93
CA GLU A 124 -10.07 10.72 -6.11
C GLU A 124 -9.30 11.13 -4.84
N PRO A 125 -8.28 12.01 -4.94
CA PRO A 125 -7.43 12.37 -3.81
C PRO A 125 -8.16 12.87 -2.56
N ASN A 126 -9.31 13.50 -2.72
CA ASN A 126 -10.09 14.07 -1.60
C ASN A 126 -11.13 13.13 -1.03
N ASP A 127 -11.36 11.96 -1.63
CA ASP A 127 -12.42 11.03 -1.19
C ASP A 127 -12.04 10.33 0.11
N HIS A 128 -10.80 9.83 0.21
CA HIS A 128 -10.30 9.09 1.37
C HIS A 128 -8.86 9.46 1.71
N PRO A 129 -8.60 10.69 2.19
CA PRO A 129 -7.28 11.07 2.70
C PRO A 129 -6.94 10.25 3.96
N VAL A 130 -5.67 9.93 4.14
CA VAL A 130 -5.16 9.24 5.31
C VAL A 130 -3.89 9.90 5.82
N THR A 131 -3.71 9.83 7.13
CA THR A 131 -2.50 10.27 7.81
C THR A 131 -1.63 9.07 8.17
N LYS A 132 -0.34 9.25 8.19
CA LYS A 132 0.65 8.24 8.64
C LYS A 132 0.23 7.62 9.97
N GLY A 133 0.06 6.30 9.98
CA GLY A 133 -0.37 5.54 11.16
C GLY A 133 -1.88 5.30 11.28
N ASP A 134 -2.71 5.90 10.42
CA ASP A 134 -4.15 5.60 10.38
C ASP A 134 -4.39 4.13 10.05
N ILE A 135 -5.40 3.53 10.69
CA ILE A 135 -5.85 2.18 10.35
C ILE A 135 -6.60 2.25 9.03
N ILE A 136 -6.17 1.48 8.03
CA ILE A 136 -6.79 1.44 6.70
C ILE A 136 -7.51 0.13 6.39
N GLY A 137 -7.31 -0.92 7.20
CA GLY A 137 -7.92 -2.23 7.02
C GLY A 137 -7.35 -3.27 7.97
N TYR A 138 -7.64 -4.52 7.70
CA TYR A 138 -7.25 -5.64 8.55
C TYR A 138 -6.74 -6.82 7.71
N SER A 139 -5.66 -7.45 8.17
CA SER A 139 -5.03 -8.58 7.49
C SER A 139 -5.96 -9.79 7.39
N GLY A 140 -5.81 -10.58 6.35
CA GLY A 140 -6.65 -11.74 6.10
C GLY A 140 -6.00 -12.81 5.24
N ASP A 141 -6.86 -13.53 4.53
CA ASP A 141 -6.50 -14.65 3.64
C ASP A 141 -7.32 -14.65 2.35
N THR A 142 -7.89 -13.50 1.94
CA THR A 142 -8.72 -13.42 0.74
C THR A 142 -7.91 -13.52 -0.55
N GLY A 143 -8.53 -14.03 -1.61
CA GLY A 143 -7.90 -14.20 -2.92
C GLY A 143 -7.20 -15.54 -3.10
N GLY A 144 -6.05 -15.55 -3.78
CA GLY A 144 -5.32 -16.76 -4.16
C GLY A 144 -4.15 -17.06 -3.22
N VAL A 145 -4.43 -17.35 -1.94
CA VAL A 145 -3.43 -17.59 -0.90
C VAL A 145 -3.62 -18.94 -0.21
N SER A 146 -2.59 -19.44 0.45
CA SER A 146 -2.60 -20.69 1.20
C SER A 146 -2.82 -20.51 2.71
N GLY A 147 -2.97 -19.29 3.18
CA GLY A 147 -3.21 -18.95 4.59
C GLY A 147 -2.99 -17.48 4.90
N PRO A 148 -3.38 -17.04 6.11
CA PRO A 148 -3.34 -15.62 6.49
C PRO A 148 -1.93 -15.03 6.48
N HIS A 149 -1.77 -13.91 5.81
CA HIS A 149 -0.58 -13.05 5.81
C HIS A 149 -0.92 -11.68 5.23
N LEU A 150 -0.04 -10.71 5.39
CA LEU A 150 -0.10 -9.48 4.61
C LEU A 150 0.88 -9.61 3.44
N HIS A 151 0.37 -9.54 2.20
CA HIS A 151 1.20 -9.23 1.05
C HIS A 151 1.30 -7.70 0.90
N PHE A 152 2.53 -7.18 0.87
CA PHE A 152 2.80 -5.75 0.85
C PHE A 152 3.78 -5.37 -0.24
N GLU A 153 3.47 -4.28 -0.98
CA GLU A 153 4.32 -3.73 -2.03
C GLU A 153 4.49 -2.22 -1.89
N ILE A 154 5.62 -1.71 -2.36
CA ILE A 154 5.80 -0.30 -2.69
C ILE A 154 6.06 -0.22 -4.19
N ARG A 155 5.23 0.51 -4.91
CA ARG A 155 5.36 0.75 -6.35
C ARG A 155 5.79 2.18 -6.59
N ASN A 156 6.68 2.37 -7.56
CA ASN A 156 7.08 3.69 -8.02
C ASN A 156 5.93 4.42 -8.75
N ALA A 157 6.19 5.64 -9.21
CA ALA A 157 5.19 6.45 -9.93
C ALA A 157 4.69 5.79 -11.23
N ASP A 158 5.50 4.93 -11.85
CA ASP A 158 5.14 4.17 -13.06
C ASP A 158 4.33 2.89 -12.73
N GLY A 159 4.07 2.62 -11.45
CA GLY A 159 3.33 1.45 -10.98
C GLY A 159 4.13 0.16 -10.92
N GLN A 160 5.45 0.24 -11.02
CA GLN A 160 6.36 -0.91 -10.92
C GLN A 160 6.75 -1.13 -9.46
N PRO A 161 6.73 -2.39 -8.97
CA PRO A 161 7.16 -2.74 -7.63
C PRO A 161 8.67 -2.69 -7.47
#